data_3a6c4b128e7f3adec916575174e124e7
#
_entry.id   3a6c4b128e7f3adec916575174e124e7
#
_cell.length_a   1.000
_cell.length_b   1.000
_cell.length_c   1.000
_cell.angle_alpha   90.00
_cell.angle_beta   90.00
_cell.angle_gamma   90.00
#
_symmetry.space_group_name_H-M   'P 1'
#
loop_
_entity.id
_entity.type
_entity.pdbx_description
1 polymer ?
#
loop_
_entity_poly.entity_id
_entity_poly.type
_entity_poly.pdbx_seq_one_letter_code
_entity_poly.pdbx_strand_id
1 'polypeptide(L)'
;MAALKGSATRFARDESGTMTMFAIMMLMMMLLVGGIGVDLMRNEMERTRVQATVDRAVLAAADLDQTLDPEAVVNDYFEKAGMSEYLTSVTVDEGLNYRTVTVQARTTTPTQFMRLMGVDELTVPAKGQAEEKVANVEISMVLDISGSMGSSSKMENLQDAAKTFVDTVIRDETENLISMSLIPYTAQVNAGFPIFDELQTNHVHDFSYCVDFEIEDFNSTALDFGKAYEQMQHFEASSGYSYPIDNPGCPEQDFEEILAYTQDADLLKGRIDQYRARANTSIHLGMKWGVALLDPSFKPITQALSLDNRIDANFSNRPAAYDDVETLKTVILMTDGENVNTVRIQPWYYAQASHYVHWSRYPLYWYLNNYVGGSWSNWRYTKYTSAQADDMLENICDAAKDQGIVVWSIGFEVTNHSAGVMENCASSPSHFFRVEGVEISDAFESIAKQINQLRLTQ
;
A
#
# COMPACT_ATOMS: atom_id res chain seq x y z
N MET A 1 55.37 63.25 67.13
CA MET A 1 53.98 63.34 66.69
C MET A 1 53.81 63.88 65.28
N ALA A 2 54.71 64.62 64.71
CA ALA A 2 54.57 65.20 63.35
C ALA A 2 54.73 64.15 62.17
N ALA A 3 55.56 63.12 62.34
CA ALA A 3 55.82 62.08 61.31
C ALA A 3 54.58 61.17 61.05
N LEU A 4 53.79 60.87 62.05
CA LEU A 4 52.58 60.04 61.93
C LEU A 4 51.44 60.76 61.22
N LYS A 5 51.34 62.13 61.37
CA LYS A 5 50.35 62.91 60.64
C LYS A 5 50.64 63.04 59.15
N GLY A 6 51.92 63.08 58.75
CA GLY A 6 52.32 63.12 57.35
C GLY A 6 52.08 61.83 56.60
N SER A 7 52.22 60.64 57.24
CA SER A 7 51.88 59.33 56.63
C SER A 7 50.39 59.15 56.50
N ALA A 8 49.58 59.57 57.48
CA ALA A 8 48.08 59.46 57.36
C ALA A 8 47.48 60.35 56.29
N THR A 9 48.02 61.58 56.09
CA THR A 9 47.56 62.46 55.00
C THR A 9 48.01 62.02 53.59
N ARG A 10 49.20 61.38 53.50
CA ARG A 10 49.60 60.72 52.22
C ARG A 10 48.77 59.53 51.93
N PHE A 11 48.46 58.68 52.86
CA PHE A 11 47.58 57.50 52.67
C PHE A 11 46.16 57.91 52.32
N ALA A 12 45.65 59.02 52.91
CA ALA A 12 44.33 59.52 52.64
C ALA A 12 44.18 60.22 51.20
N ARG A 13 45.33 60.54 50.57
CA ARG A 13 45.40 61.14 49.22
C ARG A 13 45.99 60.23 48.18
N ASP A 14 46.29 59.02 48.50
CA ASP A 14 46.87 58.05 47.63
C ASP A 14 45.68 57.36 46.81
N GLU A 15 45.51 57.76 45.54
CA GLU A 15 44.51 57.22 44.66
C GLU A 15 44.94 55.92 43.98
N SER A 16 46.14 55.44 44.19
CA SER A 16 46.64 54.18 43.60
C SER A 16 45.87 52.97 44.11
N GLY A 17 45.29 53.05 45.32
CA GLY A 17 44.39 52.01 45.90
C GLY A 17 43.06 51.86 45.13
N THR A 18 42.56 52.89 44.51
CA THR A 18 41.30 52.87 43.78
C THR A 18 41.42 52.00 42.51
N MET A 19 42.52 52.10 41.80
CA MET A 19 42.84 51.28 40.65
C MET A 19 42.97 49.79 41.01
N THR A 20 43.55 49.48 42.15
CA THR A 20 43.67 48.13 42.66
C THR A 20 42.32 47.55 43.06
N MET A 21 41.47 48.32 43.74
CA MET A 21 40.10 47.89 44.07
C MET A 21 39.28 47.68 42.79
N PHE A 22 39.40 48.56 41.81
CA PHE A 22 38.72 48.39 40.54
C PHE A 22 39.19 47.15 39.76
N ALA A 23 40.52 46.91 39.75
CA ALA A 23 41.10 45.70 39.12
C ALA A 23 40.62 44.41 39.80
N ILE A 24 40.54 44.36 41.13
CA ILE A 24 40.04 43.22 41.90
C ILE A 24 38.55 43.02 41.63
N MET A 25 37.75 44.10 41.61
CA MET A 25 36.32 44.04 41.30
C MET A 25 36.08 43.52 39.90
N MET A 26 36.86 44.01 38.91
CA MET A 26 36.78 43.55 37.53
C MET A 26 37.19 42.10 37.39
N LEU A 27 38.26 41.65 38.09
CA LEU A 27 38.69 40.26 38.13
C LEU A 27 37.59 39.36 38.73
N MET A 28 36.97 39.77 39.83
CA MET A 28 35.86 39.05 40.46
C MET A 28 34.66 38.95 39.50
N MET A 29 34.34 40.01 38.80
CA MET A 29 33.25 40.02 37.79
C MET A 29 33.58 39.08 36.64
N MET A 30 34.81 39.09 36.12
CA MET A 30 35.24 38.13 35.09
C MET A 30 35.19 36.66 35.58
N LEU A 31 35.60 36.39 36.77
CA LEU A 31 35.52 35.04 37.38
C LEU A 31 34.07 34.62 37.58
N LEU A 32 33.19 35.53 37.98
CA LEU A 32 31.76 35.25 38.15
C LEU A 32 31.09 34.96 36.81
N VAL A 33 31.31 35.78 35.76
CA VAL A 33 30.78 35.55 34.44
C VAL A 33 31.32 34.28 33.81
N GLY A 34 32.63 34.01 33.92
CA GLY A 34 33.25 32.75 33.49
C GLY A 34 32.72 31.55 34.24
N GLY A 35 32.50 31.70 35.55
CA GLY A 35 31.92 30.64 36.40
C GLY A 35 30.48 30.33 36.06
N ILE A 36 29.63 31.31 35.75
CA ILE A 36 28.28 31.10 35.24
C ILE A 36 28.33 30.24 33.93
N GLY A 37 29.25 30.59 33.03
CA GLY A 37 29.46 29.80 31.80
C GLY A 37 29.80 28.34 32.05
N VAL A 38 30.62 28.06 33.11
CA VAL A 38 30.95 26.69 33.52
C VAL A 38 29.71 25.96 34.08
N ASP A 39 28.91 26.59 34.93
CA ASP A 39 27.68 26.00 35.47
C ASP A 39 26.68 25.68 34.35
N LEU A 40 26.48 26.60 33.38
CA LEU A 40 25.63 26.38 32.24
C LEU A 40 26.14 25.25 31.30
N MET A 41 27.46 25.21 31.07
CA MET A 41 28.06 24.15 30.27
C MET A 41 27.84 22.75 30.89
N ARG A 42 28.03 22.65 32.21
CA ARG A 42 27.77 21.40 32.97
C ARG A 42 26.30 20.98 32.88
N ASN A 43 25.40 21.96 33.02
CA ASN A 43 23.96 21.71 32.86
C ASN A 43 23.61 21.22 31.47
N GLU A 44 24.15 21.83 30.39
CA GLU A 44 23.89 21.43 29.01
C GLU A 44 24.53 20.05 28.68
N MET A 45 25.69 19.73 29.25
CA MET A 45 26.27 18.39 29.11
C MET A 45 25.36 17.32 29.74
N GLU A 46 24.81 17.57 30.92
CA GLU A 46 23.89 16.64 31.58
C GLU A 46 22.57 16.55 30.81
N ARG A 47 22.06 17.67 30.31
CA ARG A 47 20.88 17.70 29.43
C ARG A 47 21.06 16.82 28.19
N THR A 48 22.17 16.96 27.48
CA THR A 48 22.50 16.17 26.32
C THR A 48 22.58 14.68 26.64
N ARG A 49 23.15 14.34 27.78
CA ARG A 49 23.29 12.95 28.25
C ARG A 49 21.92 12.33 28.56
N VAL A 50 21.05 13.04 29.29
CA VAL A 50 19.71 12.58 29.65
C VAL A 50 18.85 12.47 28.38
N GLN A 51 18.90 13.48 27.52
CA GLN A 51 18.14 13.47 26.25
C GLN A 51 18.55 12.29 25.36
N ALA A 52 19.84 12.02 25.19
CA ALA A 52 20.33 10.90 24.42
C ALA A 52 19.88 9.54 24.98
N THR A 53 19.71 9.44 26.30
CA THR A 53 19.18 8.22 26.95
C THR A 53 17.69 8.09 26.69
N VAL A 54 16.92 9.19 26.82
CA VAL A 54 15.49 9.23 26.46
C VAL A 54 15.28 8.80 25.01
N ASP A 55 16.02 9.42 24.07
CA ASP A 55 15.85 9.15 22.62
C ASP A 55 16.11 7.68 22.27
N ARG A 56 17.15 7.08 22.86
CA ARG A 56 17.43 5.65 22.66
C ARG A 56 16.38 4.74 23.29
N ALA A 57 15.90 5.10 24.48
CA ALA A 57 14.92 4.32 25.20
C ALA A 57 13.56 4.32 24.46
N VAL A 58 13.10 5.49 23.96
CA VAL A 58 11.83 5.57 23.23
C VAL A 58 11.89 4.82 21.90
N LEU A 59 13.00 4.91 21.16
CA LEU A 59 13.16 4.18 19.90
C LEU A 59 13.16 2.66 20.11
N ALA A 60 13.88 2.18 21.13
CA ALA A 60 13.92 0.74 21.42
C ALA A 60 12.60 0.21 21.99
N ALA A 61 11.85 1.03 22.74
CA ALA A 61 10.58 0.64 23.32
C ALA A 61 9.41 0.73 22.33
N ALA A 62 9.50 1.61 21.32
CA ALA A 62 8.49 1.76 20.28
C ALA A 62 8.54 0.64 19.22
N ASP A 63 9.66 -0.07 19.10
CA ASP A 63 9.87 -1.17 18.15
C ASP A 63 8.78 -2.25 18.33
N LEU A 64 8.00 -2.50 17.26
CA LEU A 64 6.90 -3.48 17.25
C LEU A 64 7.39 -4.92 17.30
N ASP A 65 8.61 -5.19 16.83
CA ASP A 65 9.23 -6.52 16.94
C ASP A 65 9.76 -6.82 18.35
N GLN A 66 9.73 -5.82 19.24
CA GLN A 66 10.13 -5.98 20.63
C GLN A 66 9.07 -6.79 21.42
N THR A 67 9.49 -7.96 21.92
CA THR A 67 8.63 -8.87 22.70
C THR A 67 8.56 -8.56 24.20
N LEU A 68 9.44 -7.68 24.69
CA LEU A 68 9.45 -7.23 26.09
C LEU A 68 8.45 -6.08 26.27
N ASP A 69 7.91 -5.98 27.48
CA ASP A 69 7.08 -4.84 27.86
C ASP A 69 7.80 -3.51 27.62
N PRO A 70 7.20 -2.56 26.84
CA PRO A 70 7.85 -1.30 26.50
C PRO A 70 8.32 -0.47 27.71
N GLU A 71 7.55 -0.47 28.81
CA GLU A 71 7.94 0.21 30.04
C GLU A 71 9.17 -0.44 30.67
N ALA A 72 9.26 -1.79 30.64
CA ALA A 72 10.42 -2.51 31.10
C ALA A 72 11.67 -2.21 30.25
N VAL A 73 11.52 -2.05 28.96
CA VAL A 73 12.62 -1.66 28.05
C VAL A 73 13.13 -0.26 28.40
N VAL A 74 12.26 0.73 28.59
CA VAL A 74 12.66 2.08 29.01
C VAL A 74 13.40 2.04 30.32
N ASN A 75 12.88 1.33 31.34
CA ASN A 75 13.51 1.20 32.66
C ASN A 75 14.89 0.58 32.55
N ASP A 76 15.11 -0.46 31.75
CA ASP A 76 16.40 -1.11 31.51
C ASP A 76 17.46 -0.13 30.92
N TYR A 77 17.03 0.68 29.91
CA TYR A 77 17.92 1.72 29.35
C TYR A 77 18.36 2.76 30.39
N PHE A 78 17.44 3.22 31.25
CA PHE A 78 17.75 4.18 32.32
C PHE A 78 18.61 3.56 33.42
N GLU A 79 18.36 2.30 33.76
CA GLU A 79 19.16 1.56 34.72
C GLU A 79 20.60 1.38 34.23
N LYS A 80 20.79 0.92 32.99
CA LYS A 80 22.12 0.74 32.38
C LYS A 80 22.88 2.06 32.22
N ALA A 81 22.16 3.17 32.04
CA ALA A 81 22.77 4.50 32.03
C ALA A 81 23.09 5.06 33.40
N GLY A 82 22.66 4.41 34.51
CA GLY A 82 22.78 4.91 35.88
C GLY A 82 21.90 6.13 36.14
N MET A 83 20.73 6.20 35.52
CA MET A 83 19.78 7.34 35.50
C MET A 83 18.36 6.96 35.93
N SER A 84 18.17 5.82 36.61
CA SER A 84 16.83 5.35 37.00
C SER A 84 16.03 6.38 37.79
N GLU A 85 16.72 7.17 38.65
CA GLU A 85 16.09 8.21 39.46
C GLU A 85 15.62 9.44 38.63
N TYR A 86 16.07 9.58 37.39
CA TYR A 86 15.70 10.70 36.52
C TYR A 86 14.38 10.46 35.80
N LEU A 87 13.94 9.19 35.62
CA LEU A 87 12.73 8.83 34.95
C LEU A 87 11.51 9.33 35.74
N THR A 88 10.67 10.11 35.05
CA THR A 88 9.48 10.73 35.67
C THR A 88 8.20 10.00 35.25
N SER A 89 8.07 9.68 33.96
CA SER A 89 6.92 8.95 33.44
C SER A 89 7.26 8.26 32.12
N VAL A 90 6.63 7.11 31.92
CA VAL A 90 6.53 6.41 30.63
C VAL A 90 5.06 6.31 30.30
N THR A 91 4.69 6.65 29.10
CA THR A 91 3.33 6.49 28.57
C THR A 91 3.41 5.69 27.29
N VAL A 92 2.71 4.57 27.25
CA VAL A 92 2.62 3.69 26.08
C VAL A 92 1.18 3.75 25.60
N ASP A 93 1.02 4.02 24.28
CA ASP A 93 -0.25 3.92 23.55
C ASP A 93 0.01 2.95 22.41
N GLU A 94 -0.63 1.78 22.45
CA GLU A 94 -0.40 0.72 21.46
C GLU A 94 -1.69 0.11 20.96
N GLY A 95 -1.69 -0.28 19.68
CA GLY A 95 -2.75 -1.00 19.02
C GLY A 95 -2.18 -2.19 18.24
N LEU A 96 -3.01 -2.80 17.39
CA LEU A 96 -2.61 -3.96 16.58
C LEU A 96 -1.44 -3.64 15.63
N ASN A 97 -1.35 -2.41 15.16
CA ASN A 97 -0.43 -2.01 14.11
C ASN A 97 0.39 -0.75 14.43
N TYR A 98 0.35 -0.28 15.66
CA TYR A 98 1.15 0.88 16.09
C TYR A 98 1.54 0.79 17.56
N ARG A 99 2.65 1.41 17.90
CA ARG A 99 3.09 1.65 19.27
C ARG A 99 3.75 3.01 19.37
N THR A 100 3.17 3.87 20.21
CA THR A 100 3.70 5.18 20.54
C THR A 100 4.23 5.15 21.98
N VAL A 101 5.49 5.44 22.17
CA VAL A 101 6.11 5.51 23.49
C VAL A 101 6.57 6.93 23.79
N THR A 102 6.06 7.51 24.87
CA THR A 102 6.46 8.83 25.35
C THR A 102 7.15 8.70 26.70
N VAL A 103 8.38 9.23 26.80
CA VAL A 103 9.18 9.21 28.03
C VAL A 103 9.46 10.62 28.46
N GLN A 104 9.33 10.88 29.79
CA GLN A 104 9.73 12.12 30.43
C GLN A 104 10.76 11.80 31.53
N ALA A 105 11.82 12.57 31.53
CA ALA A 105 12.85 12.49 32.54
C ALA A 105 13.20 13.88 33.07
N ARG A 106 13.64 13.92 34.32
CA ARG A 106 14.02 15.16 34.98
C ARG A 106 15.13 14.91 35.98
N THR A 107 16.13 15.80 35.98
CA THR A 107 17.17 15.85 37.02
C THR A 107 17.52 17.28 37.35
N THR A 108 18.40 17.50 38.33
CA THR A 108 18.93 18.83 38.67
C THR A 108 20.45 18.77 38.70
N THR A 109 21.09 19.83 38.26
CA THR A 109 22.55 20.01 38.30
C THR A 109 22.88 21.06 39.34
N PRO A 110 23.62 20.73 40.43
CA PRO A 110 24.03 21.71 41.44
C PRO A 110 25.00 22.72 40.81
N THR A 111 24.74 24.00 41.07
CA THR A 111 25.57 25.10 40.61
C THR A 111 26.72 25.37 41.60
N GLN A 112 27.87 25.85 41.11
CA GLN A 112 29.00 26.24 41.91
C GLN A 112 29.14 27.76 42.01
N PHE A 113 29.02 28.43 40.89
CA PHE A 113 29.20 29.88 40.80
C PHE A 113 27.87 30.64 40.87
N MET A 114 26.80 30.12 40.22
CA MET A 114 25.47 30.73 40.29
C MET A 114 24.86 30.66 41.68
N ARG A 115 25.34 29.77 42.54
CA ARG A 115 24.97 29.71 43.96
C ARG A 115 25.27 30.98 44.70
N LEU A 116 26.35 31.69 44.31
CA LEU A 116 26.69 32.99 44.89
C LEU A 116 25.64 34.08 44.60
N MET A 117 24.78 33.81 43.56
CA MET A 117 23.69 34.66 43.17
C MET A 117 22.32 34.14 43.66
N GLY A 118 22.30 33.13 44.48
CA GLY A 118 21.07 32.53 45.03
C GLY A 118 20.40 31.49 44.13
N VAL A 119 21.11 30.98 43.11
CA VAL A 119 20.64 29.87 42.28
C VAL A 119 21.40 28.63 42.66
N ASP A 120 20.82 27.75 43.50
CA ASP A 120 21.51 26.57 44.05
C ASP A 120 21.61 25.42 43.05
N GLU A 121 20.62 25.25 42.18
CA GLU A 121 20.57 24.18 41.18
C GLU A 121 19.85 24.63 39.87
N LEU A 122 20.18 23.96 38.78
CA LEU A 122 19.53 24.12 37.48
C LEU A 122 18.77 22.84 37.14
N THR A 123 17.50 22.97 36.71
CA THR A 123 16.67 21.85 36.30
C THR A 123 17.03 21.41 34.87
N VAL A 124 17.13 20.12 34.69
CA VAL A 124 17.38 19.46 33.39
C VAL A 124 16.13 18.62 33.02
N PRO A 125 15.17 19.18 32.28
CA PRO A 125 14.08 18.39 31.73
C PRO A 125 14.51 17.73 30.42
N ALA A 126 14.04 16.48 30.19
CA ALA A 126 14.15 15.78 28.91
C ALA A 126 12.80 15.11 28.57
N LYS A 127 12.43 15.11 27.31
CA LYS A 127 11.24 14.45 26.81
C LYS A 127 11.55 13.88 25.42
N GLY A 128 11.11 12.66 25.16
CA GLY A 128 11.15 12.02 23.87
C GLY A 128 9.85 11.27 23.58
N GLN A 129 9.56 11.12 22.34
CA GLN A 129 8.46 10.31 21.84
C GLN A 129 8.94 9.61 20.57
N ALA A 130 8.66 8.33 20.47
CA ALA A 130 8.81 7.57 19.23
C ALA A 130 7.50 6.84 18.95
N GLU A 131 7.20 6.70 17.68
CA GLU A 131 6.08 5.93 17.19
C GLU A 131 6.60 5.01 16.09
N GLU A 132 6.27 3.74 16.21
CA GLU A 132 6.38 2.79 15.11
C GLU A 132 4.99 2.35 14.71
N LYS A 133 4.73 2.38 13.42
CA LYS A 133 3.43 2.08 12.84
C LYS A 133 3.59 1.25 11.59
N VAL A 134 2.77 0.20 11.50
CA VAL A 134 2.71 -0.68 10.33
C VAL A 134 1.43 -0.37 9.58
N ALA A 135 1.55 0.13 8.37
CA ALA A 135 0.41 0.44 7.53
C ALA A 135 -0.37 -0.83 7.15
N ASN A 136 -1.69 -0.70 7.07
CA ASN A 136 -2.52 -1.69 6.40
C ASN A 136 -2.19 -1.70 4.90
N VAL A 137 -2.36 -2.84 4.24
CA VAL A 137 -2.16 -2.94 2.79
C VAL A 137 -3.37 -3.59 2.14
N GLU A 138 -3.87 -2.96 1.10
CA GLU A 138 -4.90 -3.51 0.22
C GLU A 138 -4.26 -3.79 -1.14
N ILE A 139 -4.23 -5.07 -1.54
CA ILE A 139 -3.56 -5.53 -2.75
C ILE A 139 -4.59 -6.08 -3.73
N SER A 140 -4.60 -5.58 -4.94
CA SER A 140 -5.30 -6.17 -6.09
C SER A 140 -4.28 -6.78 -7.05
N MET A 141 -4.26 -8.11 -7.16
CA MET A 141 -3.46 -8.83 -8.15
C MET A 141 -4.28 -9.10 -9.40
N VAL A 142 -4.00 -8.37 -10.47
CA VAL A 142 -4.66 -8.45 -11.77
C VAL A 142 -3.80 -9.31 -12.69
N LEU A 143 -4.19 -10.57 -12.87
CA LEU A 143 -3.39 -11.61 -13.50
C LEU A 143 -3.97 -12.04 -14.84
N ASP A 144 -3.16 -11.94 -15.88
CA ASP A 144 -3.49 -12.41 -17.22
C ASP A 144 -3.51 -13.94 -17.28
N ILE A 145 -4.68 -14.50 -17.56
CA ILE A 145 -4.85 -15.92 -17.85
C ILE A 145 -5.38 -16.14 -19.29
N SER A 146 -5.06 -15.20 -20.19
CA SER A 146 -5.46 -15.28 -21.59
C SER A 146 -4.69 -16.37 -22.36
N GLY A 147 -5.14 -16.64 -23.59
CA GLY A 147 -4.63 -17.75 -24.41
C GLY A 147 -3.14 -17.69 -24.73
N SER A 148 -2.54 -16.50 -24.79
CA SER A 148 -1.09 -16.30 -25.00
C SER A 148 -0.24 -16.89 -23.87
N MET A 149 -0.76 -16.88 -22.63
CA MET A 149 -0.12 -17.47 -21.45
C MET A 149 0.08 -18.99 -21.56
N GLY A 150 -0.60 -19.67 -22.49
CA GLY A 150 -0.46 -21.13 -22.72
C GLY A 150 0.82 -21.55 -23.45
N SER A 151 1.69 -20.61 -23.84
CA SER A 151 2.93 -20.88 -24.55
C SER A 151 4.15 -20.75 -23.63
N SER A 152 5.24 -21.49 -23.96
CA SER A 152 6.57 -21.29 -23.35
C SER A 152 6.61 -21.35 -21.81
N SER A 153 5.76 -22.17 -21.18
CA SER A 153 5.63 -22.29 -19.70
C SER A 153 5.29 -20.96 -18.99
N LYS A 154 4.72 -19.99 -19.70
CA LYS A 154 4.38 -18.69 -19.10
C LYS A 154 3.42 -18.81 -17.94
N MET A 155 2.36 -19.63 -18.08
CA MET A 155 1.39 -19.86 -17.01
C MET A 155 2.04 -20.50 -15.78
N GLU A 156 2.92 -21.48 -15.95
CA GLU A 156 3.65 -22.12 -14.86
C GLU A 156 4.55 -21.11 -14.14
N ASN A 157 5.31 -20.30 -14.90
CA ASN A 157 6.18 -19.26 -14.34
C ASN A 157 5.37 -18.20 -13.58
N LEU A 158 4.21 -17.78 -14.10
CA LEU A 158 3.31 -16.87 -13.40
C LEU A 158 2.80 -17.48 -12.09
N GLN A 159 2.33 -18.73 -12.12
CA GLN A 159 1.83 -19.42 -10.93
C GLN A 159 2.89 -19.48 -9.83
N ASP A 160 4.12 -19.86 -10.18
CA ASP A 160 5.22 -19.96 -9.20
C ASP A 160 5.62 -18.58 -8.64
N ALA A 161 5.70 -17.57 -9.49
CA ALA A 161 6.01 -16.21 -9.09
C ALA A 161 4.91 -15.60 -8.19
N ALA A 162 3.64 -15.76 -8.56
CA ALA A 162 2.51 -15.26 -7.78
C ALA A 162 2.38 -15.96 -6.41
N LYS A 163 2.64 -17.29 -6.34
CA LYS A 163 2.68 -18.02 -5.07
C LYS A 163 3.82 -17.54 -4.17
N THR A 164 5.00 -17.32 -4.73
CA THR A 164 6.14 -16.77 -3.99
C THR A 164 5.83 -15.37 -3.46
N PHE A 165 5.14 -14.54 -4.24
CA PHE A 165 4.66 -13.23 -3.79
C PHE A 165 3.72 -13.36 -2.59
N VAL A 166 2.73 -14.25 -2.68
CA VAL A 166 1.78 -14.51 -1.58
C VAL A 166 2.54 -14.90 -0.30
N ASP A 167 3.46 -15.87 -0.38
CA ASP A 167 4.26 -16.31 0.77
C ASP A 167 5.20 -15.22 1.33
N THR A 168 5.61 -14.27 0.49
CA THR A 168 6.48 -13.15 0.92
C THR A 168 5.71 -12.06 1.64
N VAL A 169 4.46 -11.81 1.24
CA VAL A 169 3.65 -10.69 1.73
C VAL A 169 2.75 -11.12 2.89
N ILE A 170 2.13 -12.30 2.79
CA ILE A 170 1.22 -12.82 3.82
C ILE A 170 2.01 -13.72 4.77
N ARG A 171 2.19 -13.27 6.00
CA ARG A 171 2.91 -13.94 7.10
C ARG A 171 2.14 -13.79 8.40
N ASP A 172 2.54 -14.53 9.42
CA ASP A 172 1.92 -14.43 10.75
C ASP A 172 2.00 -12.99 11.32
N GLU A 173 3.11 -12.27 11.05
CA GLU A 173 3.32 -10.89 11.50
C GLU A 173 2.46 -9.88 10.73
N THR A 174 1.82 -10.27 9.64
CA THR A 174 0.93 -9.43 8.83
C THR A 174 -0.54 -9.79 9.00
N GLU A 175 -0.87 -10.61 10.01
CA GLU A 175 -2.25 -11.02 10.27
C GLU A 175 -3.17 -9.80 10.46
N ASN A 176 -4.29 -9.79 9.74
CA ASN A 176 -5.30 -8.73 9.71
C ASN A 176 -4.85 -7.38 9.12
N LEU A 177 -3.58 -7.23 8.73
CA LEU A 177 -3.06 -5.99 8.16
C LEU A 177 -3.15 -5.97 6.63
N ILE A 178 -2.98 -7.13 5.99
CA ILE A 178 -2.94 -7.25 4.52
C ILE A 178 -4.19 -7.95 4.02
N SER A 179 -4.93 -7.30 3.13
CA SER A 179 -5.99 -7.94 2.35
C SER A 179 -5.59 -8.03 0.89
N MET A 180 -5.69 -9.23 0.32
CA MET A 180 -5.35 -9.50 -1.07
C MET A 180 -6.58 -9.93 -1.84
N SER A 181 -6.74 -9.39 -3.05
CA SER A 181 -7.75 -9.80 -4.02
C SER A 181 -7.08 -10.32 -5.27
N LEU A 182 -7.58 -11.43 -5.82
CA LEU A 182 -7.14 -11.98 -7.11
C LEU A 182 -8.17 -11.65 -8.18
N ILE A 183 -7.72 -11.05 -9.26
CA ILE A 183 -8.54 -10.68 -10.40
C ILE A 183 -7.97 -11.35 -11.66
N PRO A 184 -8.27 -12.64 -11.88
CA PRO A 184 -7.89 -13.29 -13.13
C PRO A 184 -8.71 -12.72 -14.28
N TYR A 185 -8.07 -12.42 -15.39
CA TYR A 185 -8.76 -11.89 -16.56
C TYR A 185 -8.34 -12.57 -17.86
N THR A 186 -9.29 -12.61 -18.78
CA THR A 186 -9.13 -13.05 -20.16
C THR A 186 -9.70 -11.99 -21.11
N ALA A 187 -10.60 -12.38 -22.04
CA ALA A 187 -11.43 -11.43 -22.77
C ALA A 187 -12.39 -10.64 -21.88
N GLN A 188 -12.58 -11.09 -20.65
CA GLN A 188 -13.40 -10.46 -19.60
C GLN A 188 -12.91 -10.88 -18.21
N VAL A 189 -13.53 -10.28 -17.19
CA VAL A 189 -13.40 -10.67 -15.78
C VAL A 189 -14.75 -11.20 -15.32
N ASN A 190 -14.77 -12.40 -14.75
CA ASN A 190 -15.94 -12.92 -14.07
C ASN A 190 -15.96 -12.38 -12.62
N ALA A 191 -16.94 -11.52 -12.33
CA ALA A 191 -17.11 -10.98 -10.98
C ALA A 191 -17.53 -12.04 -9.95
N GLY A 192 -18.05 -13.19 -10.42
CA GLY A 192 -18.75 -14.17 -9.60
C GLY A 192 -20.14 -13.69 -9.22
N PHE A 193 -21.04 -14.65 -9.01
CA PHE A 193 -22.44 -14.33 -8.65
C PHE A 193 -22.55 -13.43 -7.42
N PRO A 194 -21.78 -13.64 -6.34
CA PRO A 194 -21.89 -12.82 -5.13
C PRO A 194 -21.63 -11.32 -5.34
N ILE A 195 -20.63 -10.96 -6.16
CA ILE A 195 -20.35 -9.55 -6.49
C ILE A 195 -21.37 -9.04 -7.51
N PHE A 196 -21.71 -9.86 -8.49
CA PHE A 196 -22.64 -9.51 -9.56
C PHE A 196 -24.06 -9.21 -9.03
N ASP A 197 -24.53 -9.95 -8.04
CA ASP A 197 -25.86 -9.80 -7.43
C ASP A 197 -25.98 -8.48 -6.62
N GLU A 198 -24.89 -8.00 -6.05
CA GLU A 198 -24.84 -6.73 -5.33
C GLU A 198 -24.77 -5.50 -6.27
N LEU A 199 -24.50 -5.70 -7.54
CA LEU A 199 -24.56 -4.65 -8.56
C LEU A 199 -25.94 -4.53 -9.16
N GLN A 200 -26.34 -3.30 -9.53
CA GLN A 200 -27.52 -3.14 -10.37
C GLN A 200 -27.19 -3.64 -11.79
N THR A 201 -27.62 -4.84 -12.12
CA THR A 201 -27.32 -5.45 -13.42
C THR A 201 -28.60 -5.82 -14.16
N ASN A 202 -28.59 -5.69 -15.50
CA ASN A 202 -29.59 -6.29 -16.38
C ASN A 202 -29.29 -7.77 -16.53
N HIS A 203 -29.65 -8.57 -15.51
CA HIS A 203 -29.40 -10.01 -15.45
C HIS A 203 -30.30 -10.76 -16.45
N VAL A 204 -29.72 -11.41 -17.43
CA VAL A 204 -30.43 -12.06 -18.54
C VAL A 204 -30.17 -13.58 -18.62
N HIS A 205 -29.10 -14.10 -18.00
CA HIS A 205 -28.75 -15.53 -17.99
C HIS A 205 -27.88 -15.91 -16.78
N ASP A 206 -27.86 -17.21 -16.45
CA ASP A 206 -27.08 -17.78 -15.32
C ASP A 206 -25.84 -18.56 -15.80
N PHE A 207 -25.30 -18.31 -16.99
CA PHE A 207 -24.15 -19.04 -17.52
C PHE A 207 -22.81 -18.50 -17.03
N SER A 208 -22.73 -17.19 -16.78
CA SER A 208 -21.52 -16.50 -16.31
C SER A 208 -21.85 -15.07 -15.87
N TYR A 209 -21.00 -14.46 -15.02
CA TYR A 209 -21.30 -13.21 -14.29
C TYR A 209 -20.29 -12.10 -14.63
N CYS A 210 -20.04 -11.87 -15.93
CA CYS A 210 -19.26 -10.74 -16.41
C CYS A 210 -20.15 -9.51 -16.64
N VAL A 211 -19.58 -8.34 -16.38
CA VAL A 211 -20.21 -7.03 -16.59
C VAL A 211 -19.63 -6.35 -17.82
N ASP A 212 -20.48 -5.79 -18.67
CA ASP A 212 -20.08 -4.95 -19.79
C ASP A 212 -20.02 -3.47 -19.36
N PHE A 213 -18.80 -2.93 -19.28
CA PHE A 213 -18.56 -1.51 -19.02
C PHE A 213 -18.70 -0.68 -20.30
N GLU A 214 -19.01 0.61 -20.14
CA GLU A 214 -18.93 1.61 -21.22
C GLU A 214 -17.58 2.35 -21.15
N ILE A 215 -17.20 3.07 -22.22
CA ILE A 215 -15.89 3.76 -22.29
C ILE A 215 -15.72 4.74 -21.15
N GLU A 216 -16.79 5.44 -20.77
CA GLU A 216 -16.79 6.44 -19.71
C GLU A 216 -16.52 5.87 -18.32
N ASP A 217 -16.80 4.58 -18.09
CA ASP A 217 -16.55 3.91 -16.81
C ASP A 217 -15.06 3.81 -16.45
N PHE A 218 -14.19 3.97 -17.44
CA PHE A 218 -12.72 3.92 -17.26
C PHE A 218 -12.10 5.25 -16.84
N ASN A 219 -12.90 6.31 -16.74
CA ASN A 219 -12.46 7.61 -16.23
C ASN A 219 -12.52 7.72 -14.69
N SER A 220 -12.95 6.67 -14.01
CA SER A 220 -13.08 6.64 -12.54
C SER A 220 -12.74 5.26 -12.01
N THR A 221 -12.15 5.21 -10.81
CA THR A 221 -11.90 3.97 -10.07
C THR A 221 -13.20 3.35 -9.56
N ALA A 222 -14.19 4.19 -9.20
CA ALA A 222 -15.47 3.77 -8.65
C ALA A 222 -16.33 2.96 -9.62
N LEU A 223 -17.17 2.08 -9.07
CA LEU A 223 -18.35 1.56 -9.73
C LEU A 223 -19.52 2.52 -9.47
N ASP A 224 -20.29 2.82 -10.51
CA ASP A 224 -21.48 3.67 -10.39
C ASP A 224 -22.70 2.84 -9.96
N PHE A 225 -23.05 2.87 -8.69
CA PHE A 225 -24.24 2.21 -8.16
C PHE A 225 -25.56 2.92 -8.54
N GLY A 226 -25.49 4.05 -9.25
CA GLY A 226 -26.65 4.80 -9.75
C GLY A 226 -27.13 4.33 -11.12
N LYS A 227 -26.39 3.46 -11.80
CA LYS A 227 -26.74 2.93 -13.12
C LYS A 227 -26.88 1.41 -13.11
N ALA A 228 -27.67 0.88 -14.04
CA ALA A 228 -27.70 -0.55 -14.31
C ALA A 228 -26.59 -0.90 -15.30
N TYR A 229 -25.78 -1.89 -14.96
CA TYR A 229 -24.78 -2.46 -15.87
C TYR A 229 -25.40 -3.54 -16.74
N GLU A 230 -24.96 -3.65 -17.99
CA GLU A 230 -25.33 -4.75 -18.85
C GLU A 230 -24.53 -6.01 -18.47
N GLN A 231 -25.21 -7.14 -18.32
CA GLN A 231 -24.53 -8.42 -18.26
C GLN A 231 -23.91 -8.73 -19.62
N MET A 232 -22.64 -9.15 -19.62
CA MET A 232 -21.99 -9.56 -20.86
C MET A 232 -22.69 -10.77 -21.47
N GLN A 233 -22.82 -10.76 -22.79
CA GLN A 233 -23.29 -11.91 -23.56
C GLN A 233 -22.43 -13.15 -23.29
N HIS A 234 -23.02 -14.27 -22.93
CA HIS A 234 -22.33 -15.55 -22.81
C HIS A 234 -22.20 -16.23 -24.17
N PHE A 235 -21.00 -16.27 -24.71
CA PHE A 235 -20.69 -16.91 -25.99
C PHE A 235 -19.18 -17.13 -26.15
N GLU A 236 -18.81 -18.01 -27.07
CA GLU A 236 -17.42 -18.21 -27.48
C GLU A 236 -17.18 -17.60 -28.86
N ALA A 237 -16.11 -16.79 -28.97
CA ALA A 237 -15.63 -16.21 -30.22
C ALA A 237 -14.17 -16.58 -30.50
N SER A 238 -13.74 -17.77 -30.11
CA SER A 238 -12.40 -18.27 -30.42
C SER A 238 -12.26 -18.60 -31.90
N SER A 239 -11.05 -18.49 -32.42
CA SER A 239 -10.73 -18.85 -33.82
C SER A 239 -10.75 -20.36 -34.07
N GLY A 240 -10.80 -21.18 -33.02
CA GLY A 240 -11.00 -22.61 -33.14
C GLY A 240 -12.44 -22.93 -33.50
N TYR A 241 -12.68 -23.67 -34.61
CA TYR A 241 -13.99 -24.07 -35.03
C TYR A 241 -14.43 -25.37 -34.30
N SER A 242 -14.14 -25.47 -33.02
CA SER A 242 -14.53 -26.60 -32.17
C SER A 242 -15.95 -26.47 -31.65
N TYR A 243 -16.59 -27.58 -31.39
CA TYR A 243 -17.89 -27.73 -30.78
C TYR A 243 -17.86 -28.89 -29.80
N PRO A 244 -18.48 -28.81 -28.64
CA PRO A 244 -19.27 -27.68 -28.10
C PRO A 244 -18.40 -26.52 -27.62
N ILE A 245 -19.05 -25.47 -27.06
CA ILE A 245 -18.39 -24.34 -26.40
C ILE A 245 -17.55 -24.86 -25.22
N ASP A 246 -16.30 -24.43 -25.11
CA ASP A 246 -15.38 -24.80 -24.04
C ASP A 246 -14.48 -23.62 -23.59
N ASN A 247 -14.57 -22.51 -24.34
CA ASN A 247 -13.72 -21.34 -24.11
C ASN A 247 -14.52 -20.04 -24.29
N PRO A 248 -15.57 -19.80 -23.47
CA PRO A 248 -16.37 -18.59 -23.55
C PRO A 248 -15.57 -17.33 -23.23
N GLY A 249 -16.01 -16.19 -23.79
CA GLY A 249 -15.36 -14.90 -23.56
C GLY A 249 -15.43 -14.43 -22.10
N CYS A 250 -16.53 -14.74 -21.40
CA CYS A 250 -16.62 -14.62 -19.95
C CYS A 250 -16.21 -15.95 -19.32
N PRO A 251 -15.15 -16.01 -18.52
CA PRO A 251 -14.77 -17.21 -17.79
C PRO A 251 -15.94 -17.73 -16.92
N GLU A 252 -16.05 -19.05 -16.74
CA GLU A 252 -17.21 -19.64 -16.06
C GLU A 252 -16.85 -20.57 -14.89
N GLN A 253 -15.56 -20.81 -14.68
CA GLN A 253 -15.13 -21.69 -13.58
C GLN A 253 -14.96 -20.90 -12.29
N ASP A 254 -15.31 -21.49 -11.15
CA ASP A 254 -15.21 -20.85 -9.83
C ASP A 254 -13.82 -20.30 -9.52
N PHE A 255 -12.76 -20.96 -10.03
CA PHE A 255 -11.39 -20.47 -9.81
C PHE A 255 -11.00 -19.28 -10.71
N GLU A 256 -11.81 -18.96 -11.71
CA GLU A 256 -11.62 -17.81 -12.60
C GLU A 256 -12.44 -16.59 -12.16
N GLU A 257 -13.24 -16.71 -11.10
CA GLU A 257 -13.94 -15.58 -10.49
C GLU A 257 -13.01 -14.73 -9.65
N ILE A 258 -13.39 -13.47 -9.46
CA ILE A 258 -12.74 -12.59 -8.49
C ILE A 258 -12.75 -13.24 -7.10
N LEU A 259 -11.58 -13.37 -6.48
CA LEU A 259 -11.43 -13.71 -5.07
C LEU A 259 -11.09 -12.42 -4.32
N ALA A 260 -12.06 -11.90 -3.55
CA ALA A 260 -11.93 -10.62 -2.88
C ALA A 260 -11.44 -10.75 -1.43
N TYR A 261 -10.59 -9.84 -1.00
CA TYR A 261 -10.20 -9.54 0.37
C TYR A 261 -9.93 -10.75 1.26
N THR A 262 -8.91 -11.52 0.96
CA THR A 262 -8.45 -12.61 1.80
C THR A 262 -7.00 -12.45 2.21
N GLN A 263 -6.62 -13.01 3.36
CA GLN A 263 -5.24 -13.22 3.78
C GLN A 263 -4.92 -14.71 3.93
N ASP A 264 -5.80 -15.59 3.50
CA ASP A 264 -5.58 -17.04 3.48
C ASP A 264 -4.61 -17.39 2.34
N ALA A 265 -3.33 -17.57 2.68
CA ALA A 265 -2.28 -17.89 1.71
C ALA A 265 -2.54 -19.21 0.98
N ASP A 266 -3.13 -20.21 1.64
CA ASP A 266 -3.40 -21.51 1.03
C ASP A 266 -4.57 -21.41 0.04
N LEU A 267 -5.60 -20.64 0.35
CA LEU A 267 -6.70 -20.32 -0.55
C LEU A 267 -6.21 -19.58 -1.80
N LEU A 268 -5.38 -18.55 -1.62
CA LEU A 268 -4.79 -17.77 -2.72
C LEU A 268 -3.93 -18.66 -3.63
N LYS A 269 -3.00 -19.43 -3.06
CA LYS A 269 -2.14 -20.35 -3.83
C LYS A 269 -2.94 -21.43 -4.52
N GLY A 270 -3.95 -21.99 -3.84
CA GLY A 270 -4.84 -23.01 -4.42
C GLY A 270 -5.67 -22.48 -5.60
N ARG A 271 -6.06 -21.19 -5.61
CA ARG A 271 -6.68 -20.53 -6.77
C ARG A 271 -5.70 -20.34 -7.91
N ILE A 272 -4.51 -19.82 -7.62
CA ILE A 272 -3.45 -19.58 -8.60
C ILE A 272 -3.05 -20.91 -9.30
N ASP A 273 -2.92 -21.99 -8.60
CA ASP A 273 -2.57 -23.31 -9.16
C ASP A 273 -3.61 -23.84 -10.18
N GLN A 274 -4.85 -23.38 -10.10
CA GLN A 274 -5.92 -23.80 -10.99
C GLN A 274 -6.00 -22.99 -12.29
N TYR A 275 -5.31 -21.85 -12.39
CA TYR A 275 -5.38 -21.00 -13.59
C TYR A 275 -4.93 -21.72 -14.84
N ARG A 276 -5.63 -21.49 -15.93
CA ARG A 276 -5.40 -22.08 -17.25
C ARG A 276 -5.51 -21.02 -18.31
N ALA A 277 -4.59 -21.05 -19.26
CA ALA A 277 -4.60 -20.12 -20.39
C ALA A 277 -5.79 -20.36 -21.30
N ARG A 278 -6.62 -19.30 -21.53
CA ARG A 278 -7.83 -19.39 -22.36
C ARG A 278 -8.30 -18.03 -22.91
N ALA A 279 -9.12 -18.04 -23.92
CA ALA A 279 -9.77 -16.88 -24.53
C ALA A 279 -8.80 -15.79 -25.03
N ASN A 280 -9.30 -14.56 -25.15
CA ASN A 280 -8.56 -13.38 -25.60
C ASN A 280 -8.10 -12.53 -24.42
N THR A 281 -7.43 -11.39 -24.71
CA THR A 281 -6.83 -10.50 -23.70
C THR A 281 -7.57 -9.16 -23.66
N SER A 282 -7.99 -8.72 -22.46
CA SER A 282 -8.60 -7.41 -22.20
C SER A 282 -8.05 -6.80 -20.91
N ILE A 283 -6.84 -6.24 -20.99
CA ILE A 283 -6.07 -5.70 -19.86
C ILE A 283 -6.85 -4.60 -19.13
N HIS A 284 -7.52 -3.72 -19.89
CA HIS A 284 -8.34 -2.63 -19.38
C HIS A 284 -9.46 -3.10 -18.44
N LEU A 285 -10.09 -4.25 -18.74
CA LEU A 285 -11.13 -4.83 -17.88
C LEU A 285 -10.56 -5.41 -16.59
N GLY A 286 -9.42 -6.09 -16.68
CA GLY A 286 -8.70 -6.55 -15.50
C GLY A 286 -8.34 -5.37 -14.58
N MET A 287 -7.76 -4.31 -15.14
CA MET A 287 -7.41 -3.11 -14.38
C MET A 287 -8.63 -2.42 -13.78
N LYS A 288 -9.74 -2.28 -14.53
CA LYS A 288 -10.98 -1.68 -14.02
C LYS A 288 -11.48 -2.41 -12.76
N TRP A 289 -11.53 -3.73 -12.77
CA TRP A 289 -11.91 -4.50 -11.60
C TRP A 289 -10.87 -4.42 -10.47
N GLY A 290 -9.57 -4.46 -10.82
CA GLY A 290 -8.49 -4.33 -9.83
C GLY A 290 -8.58 -3.05 -9.02
N VAL A 291 -8.82 -1.91 -9.67
CA VAL A 291 -8.97 -0.63 -8.96
C VAL A 291 -10.32 -0.47 -8.28
N ALA A 292 -11.40 -1.05 -8.85
CA ALA A 292 -12.73 -1.00 -8.24
C ALA A 292 -12.74 -1.66 -6.85
N LEU A 293 -12.01 -2.76 -6.66
CA LEU A 293 -11.86 -3.41 -5.35
C LEU A 293 -11.01 -2.60 -4.36
N LEU A 294 -10.34 -1.54 -4.80
CA LEU A 294 -9.59 -0.62 -3.92
C LEU A 294 -10.34 0.71 -3.72
N ASP A 295 -11.43 0.94 -4.47
CA ASP A 295 -12.22 2.16 -4.37
C ASP A 295 -13.18 2.09 -3.17
N PRO A 296 -13.22 3.12 -2.30
CA PRO A 296 -14.09 3.14 -1.13
C PRO A 296 -15.59 2.93 -1.44
N SER A 297 -16.02 3.20 -2.68
CA SER A 297 -17.41 2.93 -3.11
C SER A 297 -17.76 1.44 -3.13
N PHE A 298 -16.76 0.54 -3.17
CA PHE A 298 -16.96 -0.91 -3.16
C PHE A 298 -17.33 -1.46 -1.75
N LYS A 299 -17.15 -0.66 -0.70
CA LYS A 299 -17.40 -1.07 0.70
C LYS A 299 -18.78 -1.70 0.94
N PRO A 300 -19.91 -1.24 0.39
CA PRO A 300 -21.20 -1.91 0.57
C PRO A 300 -21.19 -3.37 0.08
N ILE A 301 -20.54 -3.64 -1.08
CA ILE A 301 -20.41 -5.02 -1.58
C ILE A 301 -19.55 -5.84 -0.62
N THR A 302 -18.42 -5.29 -0.16
CA THR A 302 -17.56 -5.97 0.82
C THR A 302 -18.32 -6.35 2.08
N GLN A 303 -19.17 -5.46 2.59
CA GLN A 303 -20.01 -5.73 3.76
C GLN A 303 -21.01 -6.85 3.50
N ALA A 304 -21.67 -6.86 2.32
CA ALA A 304 -22.58 -7.93 1.93
C ALA A 304 -21.84 -9.28 1.82
N LEU A 305 -20.67 -9.31 1.16
CA LEU A 305 -19.83 -10.52 1.07
C LEU A 305 -19.38 -11.03 2.44
N SER A 306 -19.10 -10.14 3.39
CA SER A 306 -18.73 -10.49 4.78
C SER A 306 -19.92 -11.11 5.54
N LEU A 307 -21.12 -10.56 5.37
CA LEU A 307 -22.34 -11.11 5.98
C LEU A 307 -22.67 -12.52 5.46
N ASP A 308 -22.35 -12.79 4.21
CA ASP A 308 -22.51 -14.10 3.57
C ASP A 308 -21.34 -15.05 3.82
N ASN A 309 -20.38 -14.68 4.67
CA ASN A 309 -19.14 -15.42 4.95
C ASN A 309 -18.32 -15.77 3.70
N ARG A 310 -18.32 -14.89 2.71
CA ARG A 310 -17.53 -15.03 1.47
C ARG A 310 -16.13 -14.43 1.60
N ILE A 311 -15.94 -13.51 2.54
CA ILE A 311 -14.67 -12.90 2.91
C ILE A 311 -14.50 -12.93 4.43
N ASP A 312 -13.27 -12.72 4.89
CA ASP A 312 -12.97 -12.62 6.31
C ASP A 312 -13.68 -11.39 6.92
N ALA A 313 -14.32 -11.58 8.08
CA ALA A 313 -15.03 -10.52 8.79
C ALA A 313 -14.11 -9.33 9.18
N ASN A 314 -12.81 -9.58 9.38
CA ASN A 314 -11.80 -8.55 9.66
C ASN A 314 -11.65 -7.55 8.50
N PHE A 315 -12.02 -7.95 7.28
CA PHE A 315 -11.95 -7.10 6.08
C PHE A 315 -13.29 -6.48 5.69
N SER A 316 -14.33 -6.63 6.49
CA SER A 316 -15.67 -6.08 6.21
C SER A 316 -15.70 -4.55 6.03
N ASN A 317 -14.70 -3.84 6.55
CA ASN A 317 -14.54 -2.40 6.41
C ASN A 317 -13.62 -1.97 5.25
N ARG A 318 -13.07 -2.93 4.50
CA ARG A 318 -12.30 -2.65 3.28
C ARG A 318 -13.23 -2.33 2.10
N PRO A 319 -12.80 -1.56 1.12
CA PRO A 319 -11.57 -0.78 1.08
C PRO A 319 -11.63 0.43 2.03
N ALA A 320 -10.47 0.85 2.53
CA ALA A 320 -10.31 2.07 3.32
C ALA A 320 -10.61 3.32 2.48
N ALA A 321 -10.89 4.45 3.11
CA ALA A 321 -11.03 5.73 2.43
C ALA A 321 -9.68 6.16 1.78
N TYR A 322 -9.72 7.01 0.76
CA TYR A 322 -8.49 7.48 0.09
C TYR A 322 -7.65 8.44 0.96
N ASP A 323 -8.27 9.08 1.94
CA ASP A 323 -7.62 9.94 2.92
C ASP A 323 -7.14 9.19 4.18
N ASP A 324 -7.29 7.87 4.21
CA ASP A 324 -6.74 7.02 5.27
C ASP A 324 -5.23 6.86 5.06
N VAL A 325 -4.47 7.62 5.84
CA VAL A 325 -2.99 7.59 5.83
C VAL A 325 -2.41 6.29 6.39
N GLU A 326 -3.23 5.43 6.97
CA GLU A 326 -2.81 4.17 7.57
C GLU A 326 -2.93 2.99 6.61
N THR A 327 -3.43 3.21 5.40
CA THR A 327 -3.68 2.13 4.44
C THR A 327 -3.00 2.42 3.10
N LEU A 328 -2.06 1.57 2.73
CA LEU A 328 -1.47 1.54 1.40
C LEU A 328 -2.37 0.75 0.45
N LYS A 329 -2.75 1.37 -0.67
CA LYS A 329 -3.51 0.71 -1.75
C LYS A 329 -2.60 0.44 -2.93
N THR A 330 -2.60 -0.79 -3.43
CA THR A 330 -1.72 -1.15 -4.54
C THR A 330 -2.36 -2.15 -5.50
N VAL A 331 -2.10 -1.94 -6.79
CA VAL A 331 -2.47 -2.86 -7.88
C VAL A 331 -1.19 -3.44 -8.47
N ILE A 332 -1.19 -4.74 -8.71
CA ILE A 332 -0.16 -5.44 -9.49
C ILE A 332 -0.83 -5.93 -10.76
N LEU A 333 -0.57 -5.26 -11.87
CA LEU A 333 -1.10 -5.58 -13.18
C LEU A 333 -0.07 -6.37 -13.99
N MET A 334 -0.42 -7.57 -14.42
CA MET A 334 0.47 -8.43 -15.22
C MET A 334 -0.20 -8.84 -16.52
N THR A 335 0.53 -8.77 -17.63
CA THR A 335 0.11 -9.29 -18.95
C THR A 335 1.30 -9.85 -19.73
N ASP A 336 1.03 -10.80 -20.63
CA ASP A 336 1.97 -11.28 -21.66
C ASP A 336 1.55 -10.86 -23.08
N GLY A 337 0.46 -10.09 -23.20
CA GLY A 337 -0.19 -9.80 -24.48
C GLY A 337 -0.51 -8.33 -24.74
N GLU A 338 -1.38 -8.13 -25.70
CA GLU A 338 -1.91 -6.84 -26.10
C GLU A 338 -3.44 -6.87 -25.97
N ASN A 339 -4.06 -5.72 -25.71
CA ASN A 339 -5.52 -5.62 -25.84
C ASN A 339 -5.97 -6.01 -27.23
N VAL A 340 -6.99 -6.82 -27.34
CA VAL A 340 -7.58 -7.23 -28.63
C VAL A 340 -8.97 -6.63 -28.83
N ASN A 341 -9.43 -6.61 -30.10
CA ASN A 341 -10.78 -6.14 -30.39
C ASN A 341 -11.83 -6.95 -29.62
N THR A 342 -12.67 -6.26 -28.89
CA THR A 342 -13.79 -6.86 -28.14
C THR A 342 -14.99 -7.04 -29.07
N VAL A 343 -15.37 -8.28 -29.30
CA VAL A 343 -16.50 -8.65 -30.19
C VAL A 343 -17.73 -8.95 -29.36
N ARG A 344 -18.91 -8.59 -29.91
CA ARG A 344 -20.24 -8.95 -29.38
C ARG A 344 -21.13 -9.47 -30.49
N ILE A 345 -22.10 -10.31 -30.14
CA ILE A 345 -23.17 -10.74 -31.02
C ILE A 345 -24.14 -9.57 -31.22
N GLN A 346 -24.63 -9.37 -32.45
CA GLN A 346 -25.58 -8.30 -32.69
C GLN A 346 -26.84 -8.43 -31.81
N PRO A 347 -27.36 -7.31 -31.25
CA PRO A 347 -28.43 -7.34 -30.24
C PRO A 347 -29.65 -8.15 -30.65
N TRP A 348 -30.04 -8.10 -31.94
CA TRP A 348 -31.21 -8.85 -32.39
C TRP A 348 -31.01 -10.38 -32.45
N TYR A 349 -29.75 -10.86 -32.37
CA TYR A 349 -29.42 -12.28 -32.22
C TYR A 349 -29.11 -12.67 -30.79
N TYR A 350 -29.25 -11.72 -29.85
CA TYR A 350 -29.03 -11.95 -28.40
C TYR A 350 -30.10 -11.22 -27.56
N ALA A 351 -31.39 -11.36 -27.94
CA ALA A 351 -32.48 -10.55 -27.37
C ALA A 351 -33.51 -11.36 -26.56
N GLN A 352 -33.35 -12.68 -26.45
CA GLN A 352 -34.35 -13.54 -25.78
C GLN A 352 -33.74 -14.84 -25.29
N ALA A 353 -34.37 -15.48 -24.31
CA ALA A 353 -33.89 -16.68 -23.64
C ALA A 353 -33.45 -17.81 -24.60
N SER A 354 -34.15 -18.02 -25.73
CA SER A 354 -33.73 -19.03 -26.72
C SER A 354 -32.40 -18.69 -27.40
N HIS A 355 -32.05 -17.39 -27.54
CA HIS A 355 -30.77 -16.96 -28.08
C HIS A 355 -29.66 -17.19 -27.04
N TYR A 356 -29.91 -16.91 -25.76
CA TYR A 356 -28.92 -17.13 -24.68
C TYR A 356 -28.56 -18.62 -24.62
N VAL A 357 -29.56 -19.50 -24.63
CA VAL A 357 -29.33 -20.96 -24.66
C VAL A 357 -28.65 -21.41 -25.97
N HIS A 358 -28.96 -20.77 -27.11
CA HIS A 358 -28.28 -21.08 -28.37
C HIS A 358 -26.78 -20.80 -28.27
N TRP A 359 -26.41 -19.58 -27.85
CA TRP A 359 -25.02 -19.13 -27.79
C TRP A 359 -24.24 -19.71 -26.62
N SER A 360 -24.90 -20.27 -25.64
CA SER A 360 -24.21 -21.06 -24.59
C SER A 360 -23.82 -22.48 -25.05
N ARG A 361 -24.23 -22.88 -26.22
CA ARG A 361 -23.95 -24.23 -26.79
C ARG A 361 -23.07 -24.18 -28.01
N TYR A 362 -23.27 -23.17 -28.87
CA TYR A 362 -22.66 -23.09 -30.18
C TYR A 362 -21.66 -21.95 -30.24
N PRO A 363 -20.34 -22.22 -30.40
CA PRO A 363 -19.36 -21.18 -30.64
C PRO A 363 -19.70 -20.35 -31.86
N LEU A 364 -19.57 -19.02 -31.74
CA LEU A 364 -20.01 -18.07 -32.77
C LEU A 364 -19.43 -18.38 -34.15
N TYR A 365 -18.10 -18.49 -34.25
CA TYR A 365 -17.45 -18.72 -35.55
C TYR A 365 -17.70 -20.13 -36.09
N TRP A 366 -17.84 -21.14 -35.24
CA TRP A 366 -18.23 -22.47 -35.67
C TRP A 366 -19.62 -22.44 -36.28
N TYR A 367 -20.58 -21.77 -35.63
CA TYR A 367 -21.95 -21.66 -36.14
C TYR A 367 -22.01 -20.88 -37.47
N LEU A 368 -21.31 -19.73 -37.53
CA LEU A 368 -21.28 -18.91 -38.76
C LEU A 368 -20.65 -19.66 -39.94
N ASN A 369 -19.61 -20.43 -39.70
CA ASN A 369 -18.93 -21.21 -40.72
C ASN A 369 -19.81 -22.35 -41.28
N ASN A 370 -20.59 -23.00 -40.42
CA ASN A 370 -21.33 -24.21 -40.81
C ASN A 370 -22.75 -23.93 -41.29
N TYR A 371 -23.38 -22.83 -40.82
CA TYR A 371 -24.80 -22.60 -41.05
C TYR A 371 -25.12 -21.24 -41.64
N VAL A 372 -24.19 -20.34 -41.76
CA VAL A 372 -24.43 -18.97 -42.22
C VAL A 372 -23.65 -18.72 -43.51
N GLY A 373 -24.39 -18.54 -44.60
CA GLY A 373 -23.84 -18.03 -45.86
C GLY A 373 -23.80 -16.49 -45.85
N GLY A 374 -22.73 -15.87 -46.34
CA GLY A 374 -22.63 -14.42 -46.47
C GLY A 374 -21.71 -13.74 -45.46
N SER A 375 -21.96 -12.46 -45.18
CA SER A 375 -21.07 -11.67 -44.31
C SER A 375 -21.33 -11.89 -42.83
N TRP A 376 -20.30 -12.25 -42.09
CA TRP A 376 -20.36 -12.42 -40.64
C TRP A 376 -20.57 -11.11 -39.89
N SER A 377 -20.30 -9.95 -40.50
CA SER A 377 -20.55 -8.61 -39.90
C SER A 377 -22.03 -8.37 -39.58
N ASN A 378 -22.95 -9.11 -40.20
CA ASN A 378 -24.38 -9.05 -39.88
C ASN A 378 -24.72 -9.73 -38.53
N TRP A 379 -23.82 -10.57 -38.01
CA TRP A 379 -24.02 -11.37 -36.81
C TRP A 379 -23.28 -10.87 -35.61
N ARG A 380 -22.19 -10.11 -35.85
CA ARG A 380 -21.32 -9.60 -34.79
C ARG A 380 -20.90 -8.16 -35.07
N TYR A 381 -20.53 -7.47 -34.01
CA TYR A 381 -19.91 -6.14 -34.10
C TYR A 381 -18.72 -6.04 -33.14
N THR A 382 -17.86 -5.07 -33.38
CA THR A 382 -16.77 -4.73 -32.47
C THR A 382 -17.29 -3.70 -31.45
N LYS A 383 -17.33 -4.05 -30.17
CA LYS A 383 -17.72 -3.13 -29.11
C LYS A 383 -16.58 -2.11 -28.86
N TYR A 384 -15.36 -2.61 -28.72
CA TYR A 384 -14.15 -1.80 -28.62
C TYR A 384 -13.08 -2.33 -29.55
N THR A 385 -12.34 -1.43 -30.18
CA THR A 385 -11.09 -1.76 -30.88
C THR A 385 -9.95 -1.89 -29.87
N SER A 386 -8.86 -2.55 -30.27
CA SER A 386 -7.66 -2.64 -29.41
C SER A 386 -7.12 -1.26 -29.03
N ALA A 387 -7.09 -0.29 -29.94
CA ALA A 387 -6.68 1.08 -29.62
C ALA A 387 -7.58 1.76 -28.58
N GLN A 388 -8.92 1.61 -28.71
CA GLN A 388 -9.83 2.12 -27.66
C GLN A 388 -9.63 1.41 -26.31
N ALA A 389 -9.28 0.12 -26.32
CA ALA A 389 -8.97 -0.62 -25.11
C ALA A 389 -7.66 -0.14 -24.45
N ASP A 390 -6.67 0.26 -25.25
CA ASP A 390 -5.43 0.89 -24.73
C ASP A 390 -5.74 2.27 -24.15
N ASP A 391 -6.54 3.10 -24.82
CA ASP A 391 -6.99 4.41 -24.28
C ASP A 391 -7.78 4.24 -22.95
N MET A 392 -8.65 3.24 -22.87
CA MET A 392 -9.39 2.91 -21.64
C MET A 392 -8.46 2.44 -20.53
N LEU A 393 -7.41 1.67 -20.85
CA LEU A 393 -6.41 1.26 -19.87
C LEU A 393 -5.63 2.45 -19.35
N GLU A 394 -5.17 3.36 -20.21
CA GLU A 394 -4.49 4.57 -19.81
C GLU A 394 -5.36 5.42 -18.87
N ASN A 395 -6.62 5.67 -19.24
CA ASN A 395 -7.56 6.42 -18.42
C ASN A 395 -7.76 5.83 -17.02
N ILE A 396 -7.95 4.52 -16.90
CA ILE A 396 -8.18 3.89 -15.60
C ILE A 396 -6.91 3.82 -14.76
N CYS A 397 -5.72 3.69 -15.39
CA CYS A 397 -4.45 3.77 -14.69
C CYS A 397 -4.20 5.19 -14.16
N ASP A 398 -4.52 6.22 -14.94
CA ASP A 398 -4.40 7.62 -14.49
C ASP A 398 -5.39 7.91 -13.35
N ALA A 399 -6.64 7.47 -13.47
CA ALA A 399 -7.61 7.59 -12.38
C ALA A 399 -7.14 6.91 -11.08
N ALA A 400 -6.49 5.75 -11.17
CA ALA A 400 -5.92 5.06 -10.01
C ALA A 400 -4.76 5.85 -9.38
N LYS A 401 -3.84 6.36 -10.19
CA LYS A 401 -2.71 7.19 -9.75
C LYS A 401 -3.17 8.49 -9.10
N ASP A 402 -4.19 9.13 -9.64
CA ASP A 402 -4.79 10.36 -9.09
C ASP A 402 -5.42 10.14 -7.70
N GLN A 403 -5.86 8.93 -7.39
CA GLN A 403 -6.34 8.54 -6.06
C GLN A 403 -5.23 8.04 -5.12
N GLY A 404 -3.96 8.10 -5.54
CA GLY A 404 -2.84 7.64 -4.73
C GLY A 404 -2.66 6.13 -4.68
N ILE A 405 -3.35 5.37 -5.55
CA ILE A 405 -3.13 3.92 -5.67
C ILE A 405 -1.79 3.69 -6.36
N VAL A 406 -0.93 2.89 -5.73
CA VAL A 406 0.36 2.50 -6.33
C VAL A 406 0.11 1.40 -7.37
N VAL A 407 0.46 1.67 -8.62
CA VAL A 407 0.30 0.72 -9.74
C VAL A 407 1.66 0.15 -10.12
N TRP A 408 1.82 -1.15 -9.90
CA TRP A 408 2.92 -1.96 -10.44
C TRP A 408 2.46 -2.62 -11.72
N SER A 409 3.26 -2.57 -12.76
CA SER A 409 2.96 -3.26 -14.01
C SER A 409 4.08 -4.18 -14.44
N ILE A 410 3.71 -5.39 -14.88
CA ILE A 410 4.63 -6.43 -15.34
C ILE A 410 4.27 -6.80 -16.76
N GLY A 411 5.15 -6.47 -17.70
CA GLY A 411 5.09 -6.91 -19.09
C GLY A 411 5.92 -8.17 -19.29
N PHE A 412 5.26 -9.32 -19.38
CA PHE A 412 5.91 -10.64 -19.45
C PHE A 412 6.05 -11.10 -20.89
N GLU A 413 7.24 -11.09 -21.44
CA GLU A 413 7.52 -11.42 -22.86
C GLU A 413 6.66 -10.60 -23.85
N VAL A 414 6.44 -9.34 -23.55
CA VAL A 414 5.56 -8.44 -24.31
C VAL A 414 6.27 -7.80 -25.50
N THR A 415 5.48 -7.39 -26.50
CA THR A 415 5.94 -6.56 -27.62
C THR A 415 6.39 -5.16 -27.14
N ASN A 416 7.03 -4.39 -28.01
CA ASN A 416 7.37 -3.00 -27.67
C ASN A 416 6.14 -2.11 -27.50
N HIS A 417 5.03 -2.39 -28.24
CA HIS A 417 3.79 -1.67 -28.08
C HIS A 417 3.19 -1.92 -26.71
N SER A 418 3.00 -3.19 -26.34
CA SER A 418 2.45 -3.56 -25.04
C SER A 418 3.34 -3.10 -23.88
N ALA A 419 4.68 -3.16 -24.05
CA ALA A 419 5.60 -2.62 -23.04
C ALA A 419 5.37 -1.12 -22.81
N GLY A 420 5.16 -0.32 -23.86
CA GLY A 420 4.86 1.10 -23.73
C GLY A 420 3.51 1.37 -23.04
N VAL A 421 2.48 0.61 -23.37
CA VAL A 421 1.16 0.70 -22.72
C VAL A 421 1.27 0.36 -21.22
N MET A 422 2.00 -0.70 -20.88
CA MET A 422 2.19 -1.12 -19.49
C MET A 422 3.07 -0.13 -18.68
N GLU A 423 4.10 0.45 -19.31
CA GLU A 423 4.95 1.47 -18.68
C GLU A 423 4.15 2.73 -18.34
N ASN A 424 3.26 3.18 -19.25
CA ASN A 424 2.38 4.34 -19.01
C ASN A 424 1.41 4.09 -17.85
N CYS A 425 0.95 2.85 -17.68
CA CYS A 425 0.06 2.46 -16.58
C CYS A 425 0.75 2.50 -15.21
N ALA A 426 2.05 2.19 -15.13
CA ALA A 426 2.80 2.17 -13.88
C ALA A 426 2.82 3.54 -13.18
N SER A 427 2.89 3.55 -11.84
CA SER A 427 2.99 4.78 -11.06
C SER A 427 4.27 5.57 -11.30
N SER A 428 5.34 4.89 -11.70
CA SER A 428 6.61 5.48 -12.15
C SER A 428 7.41 4.47 -12.95
N PRO A 429 8.48 4.87 -13.66
CA PRO A 429 9.34 3.93 -14.38
C PRO A 429 9.94 2.82 -13.50
N SER A 430 10.12 3.07 -12.20
CA SER A 430 10.60 2.04 -11.24
C SER A 430 9.53 1.02 -10.82
N HIS A 431 8.27 1.26 -11.19
CA HIS A 431 7.15 0.37 -10.93
C HIS A 431 6.77 -0.45 -12.17
N PHE A 432 7.52 -0.33 -13.26
CA PHE A 432 7.36 -1.13 -14.46
C PHE A 432 8.48 -2.17 -14.59
N PHE A 433 8.11 -3.42 -14.82
CA PHE A 433 9.01 -4.54 -15.06
C PHE A 433 8.73 -5.16 -16.43
N ARG A 434 9.73 -5.16 -17.30
CA ARG A 434 9.69 -5.94 -18.55
C ARG A 434 10.58 -7.15 -18.37
N VAL A 435 9.99 -8.33 -18.34
CA VAL A 435 10.68 -9.57 -17.93
C VAL A 435 10.42 -10.71 -18.91
N GLU A 436 11.31 -11.70 -18.90
CA GLU A 436 11.24 -12.89 -19.75
C GLU A 436 11.45 -14.16 -18.89
N GLY A 437 10.76 -15.26 -19.25
CA GLY A 437 10.94 -16.55 -18.62
C GLY A 437 10.79 -16.52 -17.10
N VAL A 438 11.81 -16.94 -16.37
CA VAL A 438 11.81 -17.03 -14.89
C VAL A 438 12.03 -15.67 -14.19
N GLU A 439 12.42 -14.63 -14.91
CA GLU A 439 12.64 -13.29 -14.35
C GLU A 439 11.36 -12.66 -13.76
N ILE A 440 10.19 -13.20 -14.13
CA ILE A 440 8.92 -12.78 -13.54
C ILE A 440 8.92 -12.99 -12.03
N SER A 441 9.59 -14.01 -11.51
CA SER A 441 9.74 -14.24 -10.07
C SER A 441 10.53 -13.13 -9.39
N ASP A 442 11.60 -12.65 -10.02
CA ASP A 442 12.40 -11.54 -9.49
C ASP A 442 11.60 -10.23 -9.44
N ALA A 443 10.70 -9.99 -10.44
CA ALA A 443 9.81 -8.85 -10.44
C ALA A 443 8.83 -8.91 -9.27
N PHE A 444 8.13 -10.04 -9.08
CA PHE A 444 7.21 -10.22 -7.96
C PHE A 444 7.92 -10.12 -6.60
N GLU A 445 9.11 -10.70 -6.45
CA GLU A 445 9.91 -10.58 -5.23
C GLU A 445 10.32 -9.13 -4.95
N SER A 446 10.72 -8.38 -5.99
CA SER A 446 11.07 -6.97 -5.87
C SER A 446 9.87 -6.12 -5.43
N ILE A 447 8.69 -6.37 -6.01
CA ILE A 447 7.44 -5.70 -5.63
C ILE A 447 7.10 -6.02 -4.17
N ALA A 448 7.15 -7.29 -3.76
CA ALA A 448 6.88 -7.70 -2.39
C ALA A 448 7.79 -7.01 -1.37
N LYS A 449 9.09 -6.92 -1.67
CA LYS A 449 10.07 -6.22 -0.83
C LYS A 449 9.75 -4.72 -0.72
N GLN A 450 9.39 -4.08 -1.84
CA GLN A 450 9.06 -2.66 -1.85
C GLN A 450 7.75 -2.37 -1.09
N ILE A 451 6.71 -3.20 -1.25
CA ILE A 451 5.47 -3.08 -0.47
C ILE A 451 5.77 -3.20 1.03
N ASN A 452 6.57 -4.19 1.45
CA ASN A 452 6.96 -4.35 2.84
C ASN A 452 7.78 -3.15 3.37
N GLN A 453 8.65 -2.53 2.54
CA GLN A 453 9.39 -1.33 2.92
C GLN A 453 8.49 -0.10 3.06
N LEU A 454 7.58 0.11 2.09
CA LEU A 454 6.62 1.23 2.15
C LEU A 454 5.73 1.15 3.39
N ARG A 455 5.36 -0.07 3.80
CA ARG A 455 4.58 -0.32 5.01
C ARG A 455 5.29 0.15 6.29
N LEU A 456 6.62 0.01 6.35
CA LEU A 456 7.43 0.37 7.52
C LEU A 456 7.78 1.87 7.58
N THR A 457 7.59 2.62 6.51
CA THR A 457 8.01 4.02 6.40
C THR A 457 6.86 5.02 6.38
N GLN A 458 5.62 4.56 6.38
CA GLN A 458 4.42 5.40 6.53
C GLN A 458 4.02 5.51 7.98
#